data_e42ce2e599490502a052b45ade29cf9f
#
_entry.id   e42ce2e599490502a052b45ade29cf9f
#
_cell.length_a   1.000
_cell.length_b   1.000
_cell.length_c   1.000
_cell.angle_alpha   90.00
_cell.angle_beta   90.00
_cell.angle_gamma   90.00
#
_symmetry.space_group_name_H-M   'P 1'
#
loop_
_entity.id
_entity.type
_entity.pdbx_description
1 polymer ?
#
loop_
_entity_poly.entity_id
_entity_poly.type
_entity_poly.pdbx_seq_one_letter_code
_entity_poly.pdbx_strand_id
1 'polypeptide(L)'
;MLMLQRPEITQEELGKNRTQFVIEPLEPGFGLTLGNTMRRALLSRVPGVAVTGIKIDGVNHEFTSIPGVVEDVLDLLLNLKRLVLKVDDQENHTLTVKAKGPGDVLAAQIQCPAGVEVVNTDLKVCTLSDSSTLDMEVSIAHGVGYRLADKNKTSDSNFIPIDSIFSPIVKVSYTVSPTQVGQVTDCLLYTSPSPRDGRIS
;
A
#
# COMPACT_ATOMS: atom_id res chain seq x y z
N MET A 1 -26.45 -8.47 38.60
CA MET A 1 -26.71 -8.72 37.18
C MET A 1 -25.97 -7.64 36.41
N LEU A 2 -24.77 -7.97 35.89
CA LEU A 2 -23.98 -7.03 35.07
C LEU A 2 -24.75 -6.83 33.75
N MET A 3 -25.34 -5.66 33.55
CA MET A 3 -25.85 -5.27 32.25
C MET A 3 -24.62 -5.07 31.36
N LEU A 4 -24.33 -6.02 30.50
CA LEU A 4 -23.39 -5.87 29.39
C LEU A 4 -23.96 -4.76 28.47
N GLN A 5 -23.51 -3.54 28.66
CA GLN A 5 -23.77 -2.48 27.70
C GLN A 5 -23.03 -2.82 26.41
N ARG A 6 -23.78 -2.87 25.30
CA ARG A 6 -23.16 -3.08 23.98
C ARG A 6 -22.38 -1.80 23.60
N PRO A 7 -21.10 -1.94 23.24
CA PRO A 7 -20.36 -0.78 22.75
C PRO A 7 -20.98 -0.24 21.46
N GLU A 8 -21.08 1.06 21.38
CA GLU A 8 -21.43 1.79 20.15
C GLU A 8 -20.16 2.21 19.42
N ILE A 9 -20.21 2.17 18.11
CA ILE A 9 -19.08 2.58 17.27
C ILE A 9 -19.54 3.79 16.46
N THR A 10 -18.94 4.93 16.73
CA THR A 10 -19.11 6.14 15.94
C THR A 10 -17.89 6.34 15.01
N GLN A 11 -18.16 6.77 13.79
CA GLN A 11 -17.13 7.03 12.78
C GLN A 11 -17.16 8.51 12.42
N GLU A 12 -15.97 9.12 12.38
CA GLU A 12 -15.77 10.50 11.95
C GLU A 12 -14.63 10.55 10.92
N GLU A 13 -14.89 11.17 9.78
CA GLU A 13 -13.87 11.43 8.78
C GLU A 13 -13.13 12.72 9.12
N LEU A 14 -11.85 12.60 9.49
CA LEU A 14 -11.00 13.75 9.88
C LEU A 14 -10.30 14.40 8.67
N GLY A 15 -10.57 13.95 7.48
CA GLY A 15 -9.98 14.45 6.23
C GLY A 15 -9.77 13.34 5.20
N LYS A 16 -9.13 13.71 4.09
CA LYS A 16 -8.84 12.79 3.01
C LYS A 16 -8.01 11.60 3.55
N ASN A 17 -8.57 10.38 3.50
CA ASN A 17 -7.93 9.12 3.92
C ASN A 17 -7.62 8.99 5.43
N ARG A 18 -8.28 9.76 6.26
CA ARG A 18 -8.13 9.66 7.70
C ARG A 18 -9.49 9.55 8.35
N THR A 19 -9.73 8.41 9.00
CA THR A 19 -10.98 8.12 9.71
C THR A 19 -10.68 7.87 11.18
N GLN A 20 -11.51 8.42 12.04
CA GLN A 20 -11.50 8.19 13.47
C GLN A 20 -12.70 7.34 13.84
N PHE A 21 -12.46 6.34 14.67
CA PHE A 21 -13.51 5.52 15.27
C PHE A 21 -13.50 5.74 16.78
N VAL A 22 -14.67 5.98 17.34
CA VAL A 22 -14.87 6.06 18.80
C VAL A 22 -15.71 4.86 19.20
N ILE A 23 -15.23 4.10 20.16
CA ILE A 23 -15.89 2.88 20.65
C ILE A 23 -16.13 3.06 22.15
N GLU A 24 -17.38 3.18 22.53
CA GLU A 24 -17.80 3.40 23.90
C GLU A 24 -19.23 2.90 24.18
N PRO A 25 -19.59 2.52 25.41
CA PRO A 25 -18.72 2.33 26.56
C PRO A 25 -17.99 0.98 26.50
N LEU A 26 -16.80 0.90 27.09
CA LEU A 26 -16.05 -0.35 27.24
C LEU A 26 -15.82 -0.65 28.72
N GLU A 27 -15.70 -1.92 29.08
CA GLU A 27 -15.29 -2.30 30.43
C GLU A 27 -13.88 -1.81 30.74
N PRO A 28 -13.58 -1.41 31.99
CA PRO A 28 -12.25 -0.95 32.39
C PRO A 28 -11.16 -1.96 32.04
N GLY A 29 -10.10 -1.50 31.35
CA GLY A 29 -8.99 -2.32 30.87
C GLY A 29 -9.23 -3.00 29.53
N PHE A 30 -10.47 -3.11 29.05
CA PHE A 30 -10.77 -3.75 27.76
C PHE A 30 -10.36 -2.88 26.58
N GLY A 31 -10.34 -1.56 26.73
CA GLY A 31 -9.92 -0.63 25.66
C GLY A 31 -8.51 -0.88 25.16
N LEU A 32 -7.56 -1.20 26.05
CA LEU A 32 -6.17 -1.49 25.67
C LEU A 32 -6.07 -2.79 24.85
N THR A 33 -6.76 -3.83 25.28
CA THR A 33 -6.78 -5.15 24.61
C THR A 33 -7.41 -5.04 23.23
N LEU A 34 -8.57 -4.36 23.15
CA LEU A 34 -9.28 -4.13 21.89
C LEU A 34 -8.44 -3.29 20.93
N GLY A 35 -7.83 -2.19 21.42
CA GLY A 35 -6.99 -1.30 20.62
C GLY A 35 -5.79 -2.02 20.01
N ASN A 36 -5.07 -2.82 20.79
CA ASN A 36 -3.96 -3.62 20.29
C ASN A 36 -4.40 -4.64 19.25
N THR A 37 -5.51 -5.33 19.51
CA THR A 37 -6.03 -6.36 18.58
C THR A 37 -6.47 -5.73 17.26
N MET A 38 -7.22 -4.63 17.31
CA MET A 38 -7.67 -3.91 16.12
C MET A 38 -6.49 -3.34 15.34
N ARG A 39 -5.51 -2.73 16.02
CA ARG A 39 -4.30 -2.24 15.36
C ARG A 39 -3.59 -3.34 14.57
N ARG A 40 -3.38 -4.50 15.18
CA ARG A 40 -2.75 -5.64 14.52
C ARG A 40 -3.57 -6.14 13.33
N ALA A 41 -4.88 -6.27 13.50
CA ALA A 41 -5.77 -6.72 12.44
C ALA A 41 -5.75 -5.76 11.24
N LEU A 42 -5.85 -4.47 11.47
CA LEU A 42 -5.87 -3.47 10.41
C LEU A 42 -4.54 -3.36 9.65
N LEU A 43 -3.40 -3.44 10.34
CA LEU A 43 -2.09 -3.39 9.68
C LEU A 43 -1.72 -4.67 8.93
N SER A 44 -2.31 -5.82 9.28
CA SER A 44 -1.86 -7.11 8.75
C SER A 44 -2.92 -7.90 7.98
N ARG A 45 -4.20 -7.55 8.06
CA ARG A 45 -5.30 -8.38 7.51
C ARG A 45 -6.12 -7.69 6.44
N VAL A 46 -5.97 -6.38 6.25
CA VAL A 46 -6.67 -5.67 5.18
C VAL A 46 -6.01 -6.01 3.85
N PRO A 47 -6.79 -6.52 2.87
CA PRO A 47 -6.26 -6.85 1.56
C PRO A 47 -5.93 -5.59 0.75
N GLY A 48 -4.96 -5.70 -0.12
CA GLY A 48 -4.60 -4.64 -1.06
C GLY A 48 -3.88 -5.19 -2.27
N VAL A 49 -3.44 -4.28 -3.14
CA VAL A 49 -2.71 -4.58 -4.37
C VAL A 49 -1.31 -3.99 -4.27
N ALA A 50 -0.32 -4.76 -4.71
CA ALA A 50 1.05 -4.30 -4.76
C ALA A 50 1.80 -4.87 -5.97
N VAL A 51 2.88 -4.20 -6.34
CA VAL A 51 3.83 -4.69 -7.34
C VAL A 51 4.56 -5.90 -6.76
N THR A 52 4.66 -6.98 -7.54
CA THR A 52 5.32 -8.24 -7.15
C THR A 52 6.65 -8.45 -7.86
N GLY A 53 6.87 -7.80 -8.97
CA GLY A 53 8.12 -7.84 -9.71
C GLY A 53 8.02 -7.11 -11.04
N ILE A 54 9.15 -7.06 -11.71
CA ILE A 54 9.28 -6.44 -13.02
C ILE A 54 9.99 -7.37 -13.99
N LYS A 55 9.78 -7.11 -15.27
CA LYS A 55 10.52 -7.74 -16.37
C LYS A 55 11.00 -6.65 -17.32
N ILE A 56 12.30 -6.63 -17.58
CA ILE A 56 12.95 -5.69 -18.49
C ILE A 56 13.85 -6.52 -19.41
N ASP A 57 13.79 -6.26 -20.71
CA ASP A 57 14.64 -6.96 -21.66
C ASP A 57 16.11 -6.65 -21.41
N GLY A 58 16.91 -7.72 -21.32
CA GLY A 58 18.35 -7.62 -21.08
C GLY A 58 18.78 -7.39 -19.63
N VAL A 59 17.83 -7.38 -18.68
CA VAL A 59 18.11 -7.22 -17.25
C VAL A 59 17.65 -8.47 -16.48
N ASN A 60 18.58 -9.13 -15.81
CA ASN A 60 18.32 -10.41 -15.14
C ASN A 60 18.38 -10.33 -13.60
N HIS A 61 18.84 -9.22 -13.04
CA HIS A 61 18.93 -9.04 -11.57
C HIS A 61 18.87 -7.55 -11.18
N GLU A 62 18.53 -7.30 -9.93
CA GLU A 62 18.30 -5.97 -9.37
C GLU A 62 19.56 -5.05 -9.27
N PHE A 63 20.75 -5.63 -9.35
CA PHE A 63 22.02 -4.89 -9.24
C PHE A 63 22.60 -4.47 -10.60
N THR A 64 21.78 -4.41 -11.62
CA THR A 64 22.17 -4.01 -12.98
C THR A 64 21.72 -2.57 -13.24
N SER A 65 22.48 -1.84 -14.05
CA SER A 65 22.03 -0.56 -14.61
C SER A 65 21.38 -0.80 -15.97
N ILE A 66 20.33 -0.03 -16.26
CA ILE A 66 19.63 -0.08 -17.55
C ILE A 66 20.26 0.97 -18.47
N PRO A 67 20.75 0.60 -19.67
CA PRO A 67 21.31 1.57 -20.60
C PRO A 67 20.33 2.69 -20.91
N GLY A 68 20.75 3.94 -20.65
CA GLY A 68 19.91 5.10 -20.90
C GLY A 68 18.89 5.45 -19.83
N VAL A 69 18.88 4.76 -18.71
CA VAL A 69 18.16 5.13 -17.48
C VAL A 69 19.16 5.65 -16.46
N VAL A 70 18.85 6.74 -15.79
CA VAL A 70 19.75 7.39 -14.82
C VAL A 70 19.78 6.61 -13.51
N GLU A 71 18.61 6.13 -13.07
CA GLU A 71 18.45 5.34 -11.87
C GLU A 71 18.85 3.87 -12.09
N ASP A 72 19.40 3.25 -11.07
CA ASP A 72 19.64 1.80 -11.05
C ASP A 72 18.31 1.02 -10.97
N VAL A 73 18.35 -0.27 -11.34
CA VAL A 73 17.18 -1.15 -11.22
C VAL A 73 16.63 -1.18 -9.80
N LEU A 74 17.49 -1.15 -8.79
CA LEU A 74 17.08 -1.13 -7.39
C LEU A 74 16.28 0.14 -7.05
N ASP A 75 16.73 1.31 -7.48
CA ASP A 75 16.03 2.58 -7.27
C ASP A 75 14.68 2.59 -8.00
N LEU A 76 14.65 2.06 -9.21
CA LEU A 76 13.41 1.88 -9.99
C LEU A 76 12.42 0.97 -9.25
N LEU A 77 12.88 -0.14 -8.69
CA LEU A 77 12.06 -1.03 -7.86
C LEU A 77 11.52 -0.32 -6.61
N LEU A 78 12.34 0.48 -5.93
CA LEU A 78 11.92 1.27 -4.76
C LEU A 78 10.86 2.31 -5.13
N ASN A 79 10.98 2.94 -6.30
CA ASN A 79 9.96 3.87 -6.80
C ASN A 79 8.66 3.13 -7.12
N LEU A 80 8.73 1.98 -7.79
CA LEU A 80 7.55 1.16 -8.10
C LEU A 80 6.84 0.62 -6.85
N LYS A 81 7.55 0.36 -5.75
CA LYS A 81 6.92 0.00 -4.46
C LYS A 81 6.00 1.09 -3.91
N ARG A 82 6.20 2.34 -4.32
CA ARG A 82 5.37 3.49 -3.91
C ARG A 82 4.15 3.67 -4.81
N LEU A 83 4.00 2.86 -5.85
CA LEU A 83 2.86 2.91 -6.75
C LEU A 83 1.58 2.53 -6.01
N VAL A 84 0.57 3.38 -6.11
CA VAL A 84 -0.75 3.16 -5.52
C VAL A 84 -1.72 2.80 -6.63
N LEU A 85 -2.27 1.61 -6.53
CA LEU A 85 -3.13 1.02 -7.55
C LEU A 85 -4.54 0.79 -6.98
N LYS A 86 -5.53 1.05 -7.82
CA LYS A 86 -6.89 0.61 -7.61
C LYS A 86 -7.21 -0.46 -8.64
N VAL A 87 -7.70 -1.61 -8.20
CA VAL A 87 -8.05 -2.74 -9.05
C VAL A 87 -9.44 -3.20 -8.67
N ASP A 88 -10.30 -3.36 -9.68
CA ASP A 88 -11.72 -3.67 -9.46
C ASP A 88 -11.98 -5.18 -9.32
N ASP A 89 -11.08 -6.02 -9.82
CA ASP A 89 -11.14 -7.49 -9.71
C ASP A 89 -10.10 -8.05 -8.73
N GLN A 90 -10.04 -9.37 -8.60
CA GLN A 90 -9.07 -10.08 -7.75
C GLN A 90 -7.99 -10.83 -8.56
N GLU A 91 -7.88 -10.56 -9.84
CA GLU A 91 -6.91 -11.19 -10.71
C GLU A 91 -5.54 -10.51 -10.63
N ASN A 92 -4.50 -11.24 -11.04
CA ASN A 92 -3.17 -10.68 -11.18
C ASN A 92 -3.07 -10.03 -12.56
N HIS A 93 -2.51 -8.83 -12.61
CA HIS A 93 -2.35 -8.09 -13.86
C HIS A 93 -0.89 -7.77 -14.14
N THR A 94 -0.62 -7.49 -15.41
CA THR A 94 0.66 -6.96 -15.86
C THR A 94 0.42 -5.58 -16.46
N LEU A 95 1.14 -4.59 -15.95
CA LEU A 95 1.17 -3.24 -16.47
C LEU A 95 2.35 -3.12 -17.43
N THR A 96 2.22 -2.28 -18.44
CA THR A 96 3.30 -2.03 -19.40
C THR A 96 3.74 -0.57 -19.32
N VAL A 97 5.05 -0.37 -19.26
CA VAL A 97 5.66 0.98 -19.31
C VAL A 97 6.47 1.08 -20.57
N LYS A 98 6.04 1.95 -21.50
CA LYS A 98 6.76 2.26 -22.73
C LYS A 98 7.04 3.76 -22.77
N ALA A 99 8.31 4.11 -22.60
CA ALA A 99 8.73 5.50 -22.56
C ALA A 99 9.91 5.74 -23.53
N LYS A 100 9.96 6.97 -24.06
CA LYS A 100 11.09 7.45 -24.88
C LYS A 100 11.64 8.70 -24.23
N GLY A 101 12.98 8.71 -24.06
CA GLY A 101 13.69 9.88 -23.52
C GLY A 101 13.87 11.00 -24.54
N PRO A 102 14.44 12.14 -24.09
CA PRO A 102 14.86 12.39 -22.72
C PRO A 102 13.72 12.88 -21.82
N GLY A 103 13.78 12.59 -20.52
CA GLY A 103 12.87 13.13 -19.53
C GLY A 103 12.46 12.15 -18.43
N ASP A 104 11.64 12.66 -17.52
CA ASP A 104 11.10 11.88 -16.41
C ASP A 104 9.96 10.97 -16.88
N VAL A 105 10.00 9.71 -16.48
CA VAL A 105 8.92 8.75 -16.66
C VAL A 105 8.03 8.79 -15.42
N LEU A 106 6.81 9.25 -15.59
CA LEU A 106 5.83 9.34 -14.53
C LEU A 106 4.88 8.13 -14.53
N ALA A 107 4.29 7.86 -13.37
CA ALA A 107 3.30 6.80 -13.22
C ALA A 107 2.06 7.00 -14.13
N ALA A 108 1.77 8.23 -14.55
CA ALA A 108 0.74 8.55 -15.55
C ALA A 108 0.98 7.88 -16.92
N GLN A 109 2.22 7.51 -17.25
CA GLN A 109 2.59 6.89 -18.52
C GLN A 109 2.47 5.36 -18.51
N ILE A 110 2.12 4.79 -17.36
CA ILE A 110 1.92 3.35 -17.21
C ILE A 110 0.63 2.96 -17.93
N GLN A 111 0.74 2.01 -18.85
CA GLN A 111 -0.41 1.45 -19.54
C GLN A 111 -1.04 0.37 -18.67
N CYS A 112 -2.26 0.62 -18.23
CA CYS A 112 -3.02 -0.29 -17.38
C CYS A 112 -4.03 -1.09 -18.21
N PRO A 113 -4.22 -2.38 -17.92
CA PRO A 113 -5.34 -3.15 -18.47
C PRO A 113 -6.69 -2.64 -17.93
N ALA A 114 -7.77 -3.14 -18.49
CA ALA A 114 -9.11 -2.81 -18.02
C ALA A 114 -9.28 -3.20 -16.55
N GLY A 115 -9.90 -2.32 -15.76
CA GLY A 115 -10.13 -2.54 -14.33
C GLY A 115 -8.96 -2.17 -13.41
N VAL A 116 -7.85 -1.66 -13.94
CA VAL A 116 -6.70 -1.19 -13.15
C VAL A 116 -6.48 0.29 -13.36
N GLU A 117 -6.36 1.04 -12.27
CA GLU A 117 -6.14 2.48 -12.27
C GLU A 117 -4.94 2.85 -11.38
N VAL A 118 -4.06 3.72 -11.87
CA VAL A 118 -2.98 4.32 -11.07
C VAL A 118 -3.51 5.56 -10.37
N VAL A 119 -3.45 5.58 -9.05
CA VAL A 119 -3.98 6.68 -8.23
C VAL A 119 -2.99 7.84 -8.13
N ASN A 120 -1.70 7.55 -7.93
CA ASN A 120 -0.64 8.54 -7.77
C ASN A 120 0.11 8.77 -9.08
N THR A 121 -0.54 9.38 -10.04
CA THR A 121 -0.05 9.61 -11.41
C THR A 121 1.21 10.49 -11.49
N ASP A 122 1.46 11.32 -10.49
CA ASP A 122 2.60 12.23 -10.36
C ASP A 122 3.88 11.55 -9.82
N LEU A 123 3.80 10.26 -9.45
CA LEU A 123 4.96 9.52 -9.00
C LEU A 123 5.99 9.37 -10.12
N LYS A 124 7.23 9.82 -9.85
CA LYS A 124 8.36 9.58 -10.75
C LYS A 124 8.84 8.13 -10.61
N VAL A 125 8.87 7.42 -11.71
CA VAL A 125 9.36 6.04 -11.80
C VAL A 125 10.86 6.02 -12.07
N CYS A 126 11.30 6.71 -13.12
CA CYS A 126 12.72 6.86 -13.49
C CYS A 126 12.93 8.07 -14.40
N THR A 127 14.21 8.34 -14.74
CA THR A 127 14.62 9.36 -15.70
C THR A 127 15.30 8.70 -16.88
N LEU A 128 14.88 9.05 -18.08
CA LEU A 128 15.53 8.62 -19.31
C LEU A 128 16.52 9.70 -19.79
N SER A 129 17.71 9.26 -20.16
CA SER A 129 18.72 10.08 -20.84
C SER A 129 18.40 10.17 -22.35
N ASP A 130 19.21 10.92 -23.07
CA ASP A 130 18.99 11.20 -24.49
C ASP A 130 18.80 9.94 -25.33
N SER A 131 17.76 9.95 -26.14
CA SER A 131 17.42 8.92 -27.14
C SER A 131 17.25 7.49 -26.62
N SER A 132 17.10 7.28 -25.33
CA SER A 132 16.84 5.98 -24.73
C SER A 132 15.36 5.60 -24.80
N THR A 133 15.11 4.29 -24.85
CA THR A 133 13.75 3.73 -24.76
C THR A 133 13.70 2.74 -23.61
N LEU A 134 12.65 2.83 -22.83
CA LEU A 134 12.35 1.86 -21.77
C LEU A 134 11.10 1.07 -22.16
N ASP A 135 11.23 -0.24 -22.22
CA ASP A 135 10.10 -1.18 -22.31
C ASP A 135 10.17 -2.12 -21.11
N MET A 136 9.18 -2.03 -20.25
CA MET A 136 9.15 -2.75 -18.97
C MET A 136 7.75 -3.26 -18.71
N GLU A 137 7.66 -4.49 -18.24
CA GLU A 137 6.45 -5.07 -17.69
C GLU A 137 6.51 -5.04 -16.16
N VAL A 138 5.42 -4.61 -15.52
CA VAL A 138 5.28 -4.55 -14.07
C VAL A 138 4.15 -5.48 -13.66
N SER A 139 4.48 -6.52 -12.93
CA SER A 139 3.50 -7.48 -12.43
C SER A 139 2.92 -6.99 -11.10
N ILE A 140 1.60 -7.06 -10.98
CA ILE A 140 0.87 -6.72 -9.77
C ILE A 140 0.01 -7.89 -9.32
N ALA A 141 -0.19 -8.01 -8.02
CA ALA A 141 -1.04 -9.04 -7.44
C ALA A 141 -1.82 -8.53 -6.24
N HIS A 142 -2.90 -9.24 -5.93
CA HIS A 142 -3.62 -9.09 -4.67
C HIS A 142 -2.94 -9.87 -3.56
N GLY A 143 -3.03 -9.35 -2.35
CA GLY A 143 -2.50 -10.02 -1.17
C GLY A 143 -2.87 -9.35 0.13
N VAL A 144 -2.31 -9.87 1.20
CA VAL A 144 -2.53 -9.41 2.57
C VAL A 144 -1.19 -9.29 3.27
N GLY A 145 -0.98 -8.19 3.97
CA GLY A 145 0.23 -7.98 4.76
C GLY A 145 1.50 -7.80 3.92
N TYR A 146 2.55 -8.56 4.23
CA TYR A 146 3.87 -8.50 3.60
C TYR A 146 4.25 -9.83 2.96
N ARG A 147 4.79 -9.78 1.75
CA ARG A 147 5.28 -10.95 1.00
C ARG A 147 6.72 -10.71 0.55
N LEU A 148 7.61 -11.62 0.93
CA LEU A 148 9.02 -11.60 0.51
C LEU A 148 9.15 -11.82 -1.01
N ALA A 149 10.20 -11.25 -1.63
CA ALA A 149 10.54 -11.42 -3.03
C ALA A 149 10.65 -12.89 -3.45
N ASP A 150 11.22 -13.74 -2.60
CA ASP A 150 11.33 -15.18 -2.87
C ASP A 150 9.99 -15.89 -3.12
N LYS A 151 8.92 -15.41 -2.49
CA LYS A 151 7.56 -15.93 -2.70
C LYS A 151 6.88 -15.37 -3.95
N ASN A 152 7.43 -14.32 -4.53
CA ASN A 152 6.97 -13.71 -5.76
C ASN A 152 7.74 -14.23 -7.00
N LYS A 153 8.76 -15.07 -6.80
CA LYS A 153 9.52 -15.66 -7.91
C LYS A 153 8.62 -16.45 -8.85
N THR A 154 8.81 -16.21 -10.13
CA THR A 154 8.19 -16.94 -11.24
C THR A 154 9.26 -17.80 -11.90
N SER A 155 8.86 -18.77 -12.73
CA SER A 155 9.79 -19.64 -13.49
C SER A 155 10.57 -18.89 -14.58
N ASP A 156 10.21 -17.65 -14.89
CA ASP A 156 10.87 -16.83 -15.90
C ASP A 156 12.19 -16.28 -15.37
N SER A 157 13.28 -16.56 -16.11
CA SER A 157 14.64 -16.13 -15.74
C SER A 157 14.84 -14.61 -15.76
N ASN A 158 14.05 -13.88 -16.52
CA ASN A 158 14.14 -12.43 -16.67
C ASN A 158 13.20 -11.66 -15.73
N PHE A 159 12.50 -12.38 -14.83
CA PHE A 159 11.61 -11.77 -13.86
C PHE A 159 12.39 -11.40 -12.60
N ILE A 160 12.38 -10.12 -12.24
CA ILE A 160 13.00 -9.61 -11.03
C ILE A 160 11.91 -9.44 -9.97
N PRO A 161 11.84 -10.36 -8.99
CA PRO A 161 10.84 -10.29 -7.94
C PRO A 161 11.19 -9.21 -6.94
N ILE A 162 10.19 -8.57 -6.34
CA ILE A 162 10.36 -7.62 -5.26
C ILE A 162 9.49 -7.97 -4.05
N ASP A 163 9.89 -7.48 -2.90
CA ASP A 163 9.08 -7.55 -1.69
C ASP A 163 7.82 -6.69 -1.86
N SER A 164 6.67 -7.26 -1.54
CA SER A 164 5.38 -6.60 -1.72
C SER A 164 4.71 -6.29 -0.40
N ILE A 165 4.29 -5.04 -0.22
CA ILE A 165 3.49 -4.59 0.92
C ILE A 165 2.07 -4.37 0.43
N PHE A 166 1.18 -5.30 0.78
CA PHE A 166 -0.22 -5.25 0.34
C PHE A 166 -1.11 -4.41 1.25
N SER A 167 -0.66 -4.12 2.49
CA SER A 167 -1.47 -3.36 3.43
C SER A 167 -1.76 -1.94 2.91
N PRO A 168 -3.03 -1.56 2.72
CA PRO A 168 -3.39 -0.20 2.32
C PRO A 168 -3.32 0.78 3.49
N ILE A 169 -3.08 0.31 4.71
CA ILE A 169 -3.07 1.12 5.92
C ILE A 169 -1.64 1.38 6.35
N VAL A 170 -1.23 2.65 6.32
CA VAL A 170 0.13 3.07 6.66
C VAL A 170 0.32 3.20 8.17
N LYS A 171 -0.65 3.78 8.86
CA LYS A 171 -0.53 4.07 10.29
C LYS A 171 -1.84 3.84 11.00
N VAL A 172 -1.73 3.25 12.17
CA VAL A 172 -2.84 3.05 13.10
C VAL A 172 -2.40 3.53 14.47
N SER A 173 -3.14 4.45 15.06
CA SER A 173 -2.94 4.91 16.43
C SER A 173 -4.25 4.82 17.19
N TYR A 174 -4.18 4.55 18.49
CA TYR A 174 -5.34 4.56 19.37
C TYR A 174 -4.97 5.17 20.70
N THR A 175 -5.96 5.73 21.37
CA THR A 175 -5.87 6.28 22.71
C THR A 175 -7.04 5.75 23.52
N VAL A 176 -6.79 5.35 24.75
CA VAL A 176 -7.82 4.93 25.69
C VAL A 176 -7.98 6.06 26.71
N SER A 177 -9.20 6.54 26.88
CA SER A 177 -9.53 7.56 27.86
C SER A 177 -10.67 7.08 28.76
N PRO A 178 -10.65 7.38 30.06
CA PRO A 178 -11.77 7.07 30.94
C PRO A 178 -12.98 7.92 30.55
N THR A 179 -14.11 7.30 30.40
CA THR A 179 -15.40 7.94 30.11
C THR A 179 -16.35 7.67 31.30
N GLN A 180 -17.04 8.68 31.75
CA GLN A 180 -17.94 8.57 32.90
C GLN A 180 -19.39 8.45 32.40
N VAL A 181 -19.85 7.19 32.21
CA VAL A 181 -21.25 6.89 31.93
C VAL A 181 -21.77 6.01 33.07
N GLY A 182 -22.27 6.66 34.14
CA GLY A 182 -22.77 5.98 35.33
C GLY A 182 -21.68 5.38 36.24
N GLN A 183 -20.89 4.44 35.74
CA GLN A 183 -19.63 3.93 36.32
C GLN A 183 -18.48 4.28 35.39
N VAL A 184 -17.24 4.31 35.92
CA VAL A 184 -16.04 4.57 35.09
C VAL A 184 -15.89 3.51 34.03
N THR A 185 -15.94 3.92 32.78
CA THR A 185 -15.77 3.06 31.58
C THR A 185 -14.66 3.60 30.72
N ASP A 186 -14.06 2.75 29.89
CA ASP A 186 -13.03 3.16 28.93
C ASP A 186 -13.67 3.60 27.59
N CYS A 187 -13.11 4.64 26.98
CA CYS A 187 -13.40 5.05 25.61
C CYS A 187 -12.15 4.81 24.75
N LEU A 188 -12.31 4.12 23.66
CA LEU A 188 -11.25 3.87 22.69
C LEU A 188 -11.38 4.81 21.50
N LEU A 189 -10.38 5.65 21.30
CA LEU A 189 -10.26 6.53 20.16
C LEU A 189 -9.29 5.93 19.14
N TYR A 190 -9.74 5.72 17.91
CA TYR A 190 -8.98 5.03 16.89
C TYR A 190 -8.86 5.88 15.62
N THR A 191 -7.65 6.08 15.11
CA THR A 191 -7.40 6.81 13.87
C THR A 191 -6.59 5.97 12.89
N SER A 192 -7.08 5.83 11.66
CA SER A 192 -6.41 5.11 10.58
C SER A 192 -6.27 6.00 9.35
N PRO A 193 -5.05 6.41 8.97
CA PRO A 193 -4.81 6.99 7.65
C PRO A 193 -4.68 5.86 6.61
N SER A 194 -5.37 5.98 5.50
CA SER A 194 -5.24 5.11 4.34
C SER A 194 -4.29 5.71 3.31
N PRO A 195 -3.39 4.93 2.68
CA PRO A 195 -2.42 5.46 1.70
C PRO A 195 -3.03 5.76 0.33
N ARG A 196 -4.32 5.49 0.12
CA ARG A 196 -4.97 5.68 -1.19
C ARG A 196 -4.93 7.10 -1.73
N ASP A 197 -4.48 8.08 -0.96
CA ASP A 197 -4.30 9.46 -1.41
C ASP A 197 -2.91 9.94 -0.97
N GLY A 198 -1.92 9.52 -1.72
CA GLY A 198 -0.53 9.82 -1.48
C GLY A 198 -0.20 11.30 -1.29
N ARG A 199 -0.18 11.73 -0.05
CA ARG A 199 0.72 12.79 0.44
C ARG A 199 0.92 12.58 1.92
N ILE A 200 2.06 12.02 2.25
CA ILE A 200 2.63 12.12 3.58
C ILE A 200 3.50 13.38 3.53
N SER A 201 3.06 14.42 4.21
CA SER A 201 3.94 15.51 4.62
C SER A 201 4.65 15.13 5.91
#